data_55aa93e9c91ff423a64679f3c7fc8efe
#
_entry.id   55aa93e9c91ff423a64679f3c7fc8efe
#
_cell.length_a   1.000
_cell.length_b   1.000
_cell.length_c   1.000
_cell.angle_alpha   90.00
_cell.angle_beta   90.00
_cell.angle_gamma   90.00
#
_symmetry.space_group_name_H-M   'P 1'
#
loop_
_entity.id
_entity.type
_entity.pdbx_description
1 polymer ?
#
loop_
_entity_poly.entity_id
_entity_poly.type
_entity_poly.pdbx_seq_one_letter_code
_entity_poly.pdbx_strand_id
1 'polypeptide(L)'
;MTFNFWKFKSGKSKGCGVCAIALLSFTAGSLITARFAHIDHVRANSNRVFELRVYRTVPGKLPALESRFRDIYSKLLAKHDLQVVGYWVPDGAADWDNTFVYVVAHSSREEAKKNWDAMLADPEVQEAIKSEEANKLVEKIDRTYMRPTDFSPK
;
A
#
# COMPACT_ATOMS: atom_id res chain seq x y z
N MET A 1 -6.87 31.86 -39.17
CA MET A 1 -6.86 30.41 -39.48
C MET A 1 -8.03 29.77 -38.77
N THR A 2 -9.04 29.46 -39.53
CA THR A 2 -10.34 28.94 -39.09
C THR A 2 -10.31 27.42 -39.14
N PHE A 3 -10.60 26.74 -38.06
CA PHE A 3 -10.84 25.30 -38.06
C PHE A 3 -12.32 25.02 -37.85
N ASN A 4 -12.88 24.29 -38.84
CA ASN A 4 -14.27 23.94 -38.99
C ASN A 4 -14.73 22.85 -38.02
N PHE A 5 -15.87 23.09 -37.41
CA PHE A 5 -16.64 22.20 -36.59
C PHE A 5 -17.44 21.22 -37.46
N TRP A 6 -17.23 19.92 -37.32
CA TRP A 6 -17.94 18.89 -38.11
C TRP A 6 -19.27 18.56 -37.41
N LYS A 7 -20.37 18.92 -38.10
CA LYS A 7 -21.74 18.52 -37.78
C LYS A 7 -21.96 17.03 -38.09
N PHE A 8 -22.32 16.24 -37.10
CA PHE A 8 -22.83 14.90 -37.28
C PHE A 8 -24.36 14.93 -37.41
N LYS A 9 -24.88 14.46 -38.54
CA LYS A 9 -26.30 14.39 -38.87
C LYS A 9 -26.96 13.21 -38.15
N SER A 10 -28.12 13.51 -37.51
CA SER A 10 -29.07 12.53 -36.99
C SER A 10 -29.77 11.77 -38.13
N GLY A 11 -29.65 10.47 -38.13
CA GLY A 11 -30.43 9.58 -38.97
C GLY A 11 -31.45 8.79 -38.15
N LYS A 12 -32.74 9.10 -38.35
CA LYS A 12 -33.85 8.29 -37.83
C LYS A 12 -33.99 7.03 -38.69
N SER A 13 -34.00 5.85 -38.09
CA SER A 13 -34.56 4.65 -38.70
C SER A 13 -35.58 4.00 -37.78
N LYS A 14 -36.73 3.74 -38.40
CA LYS A 14 -37.90 3.10 -37.81
C LYS A 14 -37.78 1.57 -37.89
N GLY A 15 -38.34 0.90 -36.90
CA GLY A 15 -38.96 -0.39 -37.23
C GLY A 15 -38.55 -1.59 -36.41
N CYS A 16 -39.43 -1.95 -35.52
CA CYS A 16 -40.08 -3.26 -35.40
C CYS A 16 -39.26 -4.48 -34.96
N GLY A 17 -39.60 -4.90 -33.75
CA GLY A 17 -39.82 -6.35 -33.49
C GLY A 17 -38.57 -7.18 -33.20
N VAL A 18 -38.22 -7.29 -31.95
CA VAL A 18 -37.85 -8.57 -31.29
C VAL A 18 -37.83 -8.31 -29.75
N CYS A 19 -39.01 -8.38 -29.14
CA CYS A 19 -39.11 -8.62 -27.71
C CYS A 19 -39.35 -10.11 -27.50
N ALA A 20 -38.37 -10.90 -27.15
CA ALA A 20 -38.57 -12.18 -26.46
C ALA A 20 -37.32 -13.08 -26.23
N ILE A 21 -36.07 -12.59 -26.30
CA ILE A 21 -34.89 -13.45 -26.00
C ILE A 21 -33.91 -12.81 -25.01
N ALA A 22 -34.36 -11.93 -24.14
CA ALA A 22 -33.44 -11.20 -23.22
C ALA A 22 -33.45 -11.72 -21.75
N LEU A 23 -34.16 -12.77 -21.41
CA LEU A 23 -34.29 -13.20 -20.00
C LEU A 23 -33.48 -14.44 -19.58
N LEU A 24 -32.78 -15.10 -20.49
CA LEU A 24 -31.98 -16.29 -20.14
C LEU A 24 -30.47 -16.05 -20.09
N SER A 25 -29.98 -14.89 -20.50
CA SER A 25 -28.53 -14.61 -20.53
C SER A 25 -27.99 -14.00 -19.23
N PHE A 26 -28.85 -13.55 -18.31
CA PHE A 26 -28.41 -12.82 -17.12
C PHE A 26 -27.96 -13.71 -15.94
N THR A 27 -28.38 -14.97 -15.91
CA THR A 27 -28.04 -15.89 -14.79
C THR A 27 -26.70 -16.60 -14.98
N ALA A 28 -26.27 -16.85 -16.21
CA ALA A 28 -24.99 -17.50 -16.48
C ALA A 28 -23.78 -16.55 -16.30
N GLY A 29 -23.94 -15.27 -16.64
CA GLY A 29 -22.91 -14.27 -16.47
C GLY A 29 -22.55 -13.98 -15.01
N SER A 30 -23.55 -13.99 -14.11
CA SER A 30 -23.36 -13.69 -12.70
C SER A 30 -22.54 -14.75 -11.95
N LEU A 31 -22.68 -16.02 -12.33
CA LEU A 31 -21.93 -17.12 -11.72
C LEU A 31 -20.45 -17.18 -12.16
N ILE A 32 -20.18 -16.76 -13.42
CA ILE A 32 -18.81 -16.70 -13.94
C ILE A 32 -18.05 -15.52 -13.32
N THR A 33 -18.69 -14.36 -13.18
CA THR A 33 -18.08 -13.18 -12.58
C THR A 33 -17.71 -13.40 -11.11
N ALA A 34 -18.56 -14.11 -10.35
CA ALA A 34 -18.28 -14.43 -8.95
C ALA A 34 -17.06 -15.37 -8.78
N ARG A 35 -16.85 -16.29 -9.73
CA ARG A 35 -15.67 -17.18 -9.69
C ARG A 35 -14.38 -16.47 -10.07
N PHE A 36 -14.41 -15.54 -11.02
CA PHE A 36 -13.24 -14.73 -11.37
C PHE A 36 -12.87 -13.75 -10.26
N ALA A 37 -13.83 -13.09 -9.63
CA ALA A 37 -13.58 -12.23 -8.49
C ALA A 37 -12.93 -12.97 -7.31
N HIS A 38 -13.33 -14.25 -7.09
CA HIS A 38 -12.73 -15.06 -6.03
C HIS A 38 -11.28 -15.48 -6.35
N ILE A 39 -10.99 -15.74 -7.63
CA ILE A 39 -9.62 -16.07 -8.08
C ILE A 39 -8.69 -14.84 -7.97
N ASP A 40 -9.17 -13.66 -8.28
CA ASP A 40 -8.40 -12.44 -8.16
C ASP A 40 -8.09 -12.09 -6.69
N HIS A 41 -9.03 -12.30 -5.76
CA HIS A 41 -8.78 -12.15 -4.33
C HIS A 41 -7.77 -13.19 -3.79
N VAL A 42 -7.81 -14.43 -4.26
CA VAL A 42 -6.85 -15.47 -3.87
C VAL A 42 -5.46 -15.16 -4.44
N ARG A 43 -5.36 -14.70 -5.69
CA ARG A 43 -4.08 -14.29 -6.29
C ARG A 43 -3.50 -13.03 -5.65
N ALA A 44 -4.32 -12.02 -5.39
CA ALA A 44 -3.89 -10.80 -4.71
C ALA A 44 -3.34 -11.11 -3.31
N ASN A 45 -3.90 -12.11 -2.62
CA ASN A 45 -3.44 -12.52 -1.29
C ASN A 45 -2.16 -13.39 -1.33
N SER A 46 -1.89 -14.12 -2.42
CA SER A 46 -0.70 -14.97 -2.57
C SER A 46 0.59 -14.18 -2.85
N ASN A 47 0.49 -12.97 -3.42
CA ASN A 47 1.64 -12.11 -3.73
C ASN A 47 1.92 -11.08 -2.66
N ARG A 48 1.09 -11.00 -1.63
CA ARG A 48 1.24 -10.04 -0.55
C ARG A 48 2.54 -10.30 0.20
N VAL A 49 3.33 -9.27 0.42
CA VAL A 49 4.55 -9.32 1.21
C VAL A 49 4.47 -8.32 2.35
N PHE A 50 5.15 -8.65 3.43
CA PHE A 50 5.27 -7.76 4.57
C PHE A 50 6.72 -7.38 4.75
N GLU A 51 6.99 -6.15 5.12
CA GLU A 51 8.32 -5.67 5.42
C GLU A 51 8.41 -5.35 6.90
N LEU A 52 9.18 -6.15 7.63
CA LEU A 52 9.55 -5.89 9.01
C LEU A 52 10.69 -4.88 9.02
N ARG A 53 10.53 -3.82 9.81
CA ARG A 53 11.56 -2.83 10.07
C ARG A 53 11.83 -2.74 11.56
N VAL A 54 13.09 -2.90 11.93
CA VAL A 54 13.56 -2.83 13.30
C VAL A 54 14.58 -1.70 13.39
N TYR A 55 14.22 -0.68 14.15
CA TYR A 55 15.06 0.48 14.42
C TYR A 55 15.73 0.32 15.78
N ARG A 56 17.04 0.43 15.81
CA ARG A 56 17.81 0.54 17.04
C ARG A 56 18.16 2.00 17.26
N THR A 57 17.68 2.58 18.35
CA THR A 57 17.97 3.98 18.68
C THR A 57 19.24 4.08 19.52
N VAL A 58 19.86 5.25 19.49
CA VAL A 58 20.82 5.62 20.52
C VAL A 58 20.13 5.55 21.89
N PRO A 59 20.81 5.07 22.94
CA PRO A 59 20.22 4.95 24.27
C PRO A 59 19.53 6.24 24.73
N GLY A 60 18.27 6.09 25.19
CA GLY A 60 17.43 7.22 25.63
C GLY A 60 16.77 8.02 24.51
N LYS A 61 16.97 7.67 23.23
CA LYS A 61 16.36 8.38 22.08
C LYS A 61 15.05 7.75 21.59
N LEU A 62 14.65 6.62 22.13
CA LEU A 62 13.41 5.94 21.71
C LEU A 62 12.16 6.85 21.81
N PRO A 63 11.89 7.59 22.89
CA PRO A 63 10.73 8.48 22.96
C PRO A 63 10.74 9.57 21.87
N ALA A 64 11.92 10.08 21.50
CA ALA A 64 12.06 11.06 20.44
C ALA A 64 11.77 10.46 19.06
N LEU A 65 12.19 9.21 18.81
CA LEU A 65 11.86 8.49 17.58
C LEU A 65 10.37 8.19 17.50
N GLU A 66 9.74 7.72 18.58
CA GLU A 66 8.29 7.49 18.63
C GLU A 66 7.48 8.76 18.31
N SER A 67 7.84 9.90 18.91
CA SER A 67 7.19 11.18 18.61
C SER A 67 7.31 11.54 17.13
N ARG A 68 8.50 11.34 16.55
CA ARG A 68 8.73 11.60 15.12
C ARG A 68 7.89 10.69 14.22
N PHE A 69 7.76 9.41 14.56
CA PHE A 69 6.88 8.51 13.82
C PHE A 69 5.43 8.92 13.94
N ARG A 70 4.96 9.28 15.13
CA ARG A 70 3.58 9.74 15.38
C ARG A 70 3.25 11.02 14.60
N ASP A 71 4.15 11.98 14.59
CA ASP A 71 3.86 13.33 14.11
C ASP A 71 4.17 13.52 12.63
N ILE A 72 5.16 12.80 12.09
CA ILE A 72 5.72 13.01 10.76
C ILE A 72 5.65 11.72 9.92
N TYR A 73 6.40 10.66 10.27
CA TYR A 73 6.57 9.52 9.39
C TYR A 73 5.29 8.73 9.13
N SER A 74 4.36 8.63 10.09
CA SER A 74 3.08 7.95 9.86
C SER A 74 2.27 8.59 8.72
N LYS A 75 2.32 9.90 8.61
CA LYS A 75 1.64 10.67 7.54
C LYS A 75 2.36 10.51 6.21
N LEU A 76 3.68 10.56 6.21
CA LEU A 76 4.50 10.39 5.01
C LEU A 76 4.39 8.97 4.45
N LEU A 77 4.39 7.94 5.30
CA LEU A 77 4.14 6.56 4.90
C LEU A 77 2.77 6.41 4.23
N ALA A 78 1.73 6.97 4.83
CA ALA A 78 0.38 6.94 4.26
C ALA A 78 0.28 7.72 2.93
N LYS A 79 0.95 8.88 2.81
CA LYS A 79 1.02 9.70 1.59
C LYS A 79 1.59 8.93 0.40
N HIS A 80 2.49 7.97 0.64
CA HIS A 80 3.18 7.18 -0.37
C HIS A 80 2.68 5.72 -0.45
N ASP A 81 1.44 5.46 -0.06
CA ASP A 81 0.80 4.14 -0.11
C ASP A 81 1.58 3.02 0.61
N LEU A 82 2.36 3.37 1.62
CA LEU A 82 3.05 2.44 2.49
C LEU A 82 2.13 2.06 3.66
N GLN A 83 1.38 0.98 3.50
CA GLN A 83 0.35 0.54 4.45
C GLN A 83 0.98 -0.08 5.71
N VAL A 84 1.05 0.68 6.79
CA VAL A 84 1.58 0.17 8.06
C VAL A 84 0.55 -0.72 8.74
N VAL A 85 0.95 -1.94 9.10
CA VAL A 85 0.15 -2.91 9.87
C VAL A 85 0.09 -2.49 11.34
N GLY A 86 1.20 -1.99 11.88
CA GLY A 86 1.30 -1.51 13.26
C GLY A 86 2.71 -1.09 13.62
N TYR A 87 2.80 -0.47 14.79
CA TYR A 87 4.04 -0.03 15.43
C TYR A 87 4.14 -0.69 16.80
N TRP A 88 5.33 -1.12 17.19
CA TRP A 88 5.57 -1.78 18.47
C TRP A 88 6.87 -1.29 19.10
N VAL A 89 6.85 -1.22 20.42
CA VAL A 89 8.03 -1.14 21.27
C VAL A 89 8.05 -2.45 22.08
N PRO A 90 9.14 -3.24 22.01
CA PRO A 90 9.26 -4.45 22.82
C PRO A 90 9.19 -4.12 24.30
N ASP A 91 8.51 -4.95 25.09
CA ASP A 91 8.33 -4.80 26.52
C ASP A 91 9.05 -5.93 27.27
N GLY A 92 9.81 -5.58 28.30
CA GLY A 92 10.41 -6.52 29.24
C GLY A 92 11.66 -7.27 28.78
N ALA A 93 12.32 -6.84 27.70
CA ALA A 93 13.58 -7.44 27.24
C ALA A 93 14.70 -6.39 27.19
N ALA A 94 15.64 -6.43 28.13
CA ALA A 94 16.70 -5.43 28.26
C ALA A 94 17.50 -5.17 26.97
N ASP A 95 17.71 -6.20 26.15
CA ASP A 95 18.38 -6.06 24.84
C ASP A 95 17.54 -5.30 23.80
N TRP A 96 16.29 -4.97 24.11
CA TRP A 96 15.33 -4.33 23.23
C TRP A 96 14.84 -2.96 23.71
N ASP A 97 15.36 -2.46 24.85
CA ASP A 97 14.93 -1.18 25.47
C ASP A 97 15.02 0.03 24.56
N ASN A 98 15.89 -0.01 23.56
CA ASN A 98 16.07 1.05 22.56
C ASN A 98 15.59 0.64 21.16
N THR A 99 14.56 -0.21 21.10
CA THR A 99 14.09 -0.78 19.84
C THR A 99 12.69 -0.31 19.50
N PHE A 100 12.50 0.12 18.26
CA PHE A 100 11.21 0.43 17.65
C PHE A 100 10.98 -0.46 16.45
N VAL A 101 9.81 -1.05 16.35
CA VAL A 101 9.46 -2.02 15.31
C VAL A 101 8.21 -1.57 14.59
N TYR A 102 8.17 -1.73 13.28
CA TYR A 102 6.93 -1.66 12.52
C TYR A 102 6.92 -2.59 11.32
N VAL A 103 5.73 -2.89 10.84
CA VAL A 103 5.51 -3.75 9.68
C VAL A 103 4.72 -2.99 8.63
N VAL A 104 5.19 -3.05 7.40
CA VAL A 104 4.50 -2.49 6.22
C VAL A 104 3.98 -3.64 5.37
N ALA A 105 2.73 -3.56 4.96
CA ALA A 105 2.11 -4.51 4.02
C ALA A 105 2.19 -3.95 2.60
N HIS A 106 2.60 -4.79 1.65
CA HIS A 106 2.68 -4.46 0.23
C HIS A 106 1.91 -5.50 -0.59
N SER A 107 1.36 -5.12 -1.74
CA SER A 107 0.74 -6.05 -2.68
C SER A 107 1.78 -6.93 -3.38
N SER A 108 2.99 -6.39 -3.61
CA SER A 108 4.13 -7.12 -4.19
C SER A 108 5.47 -6.47 -3.81
N ARG A 109 6.58 -7.14 -4.16
CA ARG A 109 7.95 -6.60 -3.97
C ARG A 109 8.23 -5.42 -4.90
N GLU A 110 7.70 -5.45 -6.09
CA GLU A 110 7.83 -4.40 -7.11
C GLU A 110 7.13 -3.13 -6.64
N GLU A 111 5.93 -3.27 -6.10
CA GLU A 111 5.18 -2.14 -5.56
C GLU A 111 5.84 -1.59 -4.29
N ALA A 112 6.34 -2.44 -3.41
CA ALA A 112 7.14 -2.01 -2.27
C ALA A 112 8.30 -1.12 -2.71
N LYS A 113 9.08 -1.57 -3.71
CA LYS A 113 10.19 -0.78 -4.24
C LYS A 113 9.73 0.55 -4.79
N LYS A 114 8.68 0.56 -5.62
CA LYS A 114 8.13 1.79 -6.23
C LYS A 114 7.70 2.81 -5.16
N ASN A 115 6.97 2.36 -4.14
CA ASN A 115 6.44 3.25 -3.10
C ASN A 115 7.56 3.78 -2.19
N TRP A 116 8.56 2.95 -1.86
CA TRP A 116 9.74 3.40 -1.14
C TRP A 116 10.59 4.39 -1.94
N ASP A 117 10.81 4.14 -3.22
CA ASP A 117 11.55 5.07 -4.09
C ASP A 117 10.83 6.42 -4.18
N ALA A 118 9.50 6.42 -4.32
CA ALA A 118 8.69 7.64 -4.33
C ALA A 118 8.75 8.40 -3.00
N MET A 119 8.66 7.68 -1.87
CA MET A 119 8.80 8.27 -0.54
C MET A 119 10.18 8.90 -0.35
N LEU A 120 11.24 8.19 -0.68
CA LEU A 120 12.61 8.68 -0.52
C LEU A 120 12.95 9.86 -1.44
N ALA A 121 12.23 10.03 -2.55
CA ALA A 121 12.39 11.19 -3.44
C ALA A 121 11.60 12.44 -2.96
N ASP A 122 10.71 12.30 -2.00
CA ASP A 122 9.91 13.41 -1.47
C ASP A 122 10.78 14.38 -0.66
N PRO A 123 10.79 15.69 -0.99
CA PRO A 123 11.56 16.69 -0.25
C PRO A 123 11.23 16.77 1.25
N GLU A 124 9.98 16.54 1.62
CA GLU A 124 9.52 16.52 3.02
C GLU A 124 10.16 15.36 3.80
N VAL A 125 10.28 14.19 3.14
CA VAL A 125 10.95 13.01 3.70
C VAL A 125 12.46 13.27 3.83
N GLN A 126 13.09 13.88 2.82
CA GLN A 126 14.51 14.21 2.86
C GLN A 126 14.84 15.17 4.01
N GLU A 127 13.99 16.16 4.26
CA GLU A 127 14.17 17.07 5.39
C GLU A 127 14.00 16.36 6.73
N ALA A 128 13.00 15.46 6.84
CA ALA A 128 12.80 14.65 8.04
C ALA A 128 14.01 13.74 8.33
N ILE A 129 14.59 13.12 7.30
CA ILE A 129 15.79 12.26 7.44
C ILE A 129 17.00 13.11 7.90
N LYS A 130 17.26 14.25 7.27
CA LYS A 130 18.36 15.14 7.67
C LYS A 130 18.25 15.58 9.13
N SER A 131 17.04 15.92 9.57
CA SER A 131 16.77 16.27 10.97
C SER A 131 16.98 15.09 11.93
N GLU A 132 16.67 13.86 11.50
CA GLU A 132 16.92 12.65 12.29
C GLU A 132 18.41 12.35 12.45
N GLU A 133 19.16 12.43 11.34
CA GLU A 133 20.61 12.27 11.32
C GLU A 133 21.31 13.31 12.19
N ALA A 134 20.91 14.59 12.09
CA ALA A 134 21.45 15.67 12.90
C ALA A 134 21.23 15.46 14.41
N ASN A 135 20.10 14.86 14.79
CA ASN A 135 19.78 14.53 16.19
C ASN A 135 20.30 13.17 16.65
N LYS A 136 20.93 12.39 15.75
CA LYS A 136 21.47 11.05 16.02
C LYS A 136 20.47 10.16 16.75
N LEU A 137 19.26 10.03 16.18
CA LEU A 137 18.20 9.26 16.82
C LEU A 137 18.40 7.75 16.66
N VAL A 138 18.88 7.33 15.49
CA VAL A 138 18.95 5.93 15.07
C VAL A 138 20.40 5.51 14.85
N GLU A 139 20.78 4.37 15.42
CA GLU A 139 22.08 3.72 15.19
C GLU A 139 22.01 2.72 14.04
N LYS A 140 20.90 1.96 13.94
CA LYS A 140 20.75 0.88 12.98
C LYS A 140 19.32 0.67 12.57
N ILE A 141 19.13 0.32 11.29
CA ILE A 141 17.83 -0.11 10.74
C ILE A 141 18.02 -1.47 10.06
N ASP A 142 17.38 -2.49 10.61
CA ASP A 142 17.28 -3.80 9.97
C ASP A 142 15.95 -3.89 9.19
N ARG A 143 16.00 -4.48 7.99
CA ARG A 143 14.85 -4.65 7.10
C ARG A 143 14.78 -6.10 6.64
N THR A 144 13.59 -6.69 6.77
CA THR A 144 13.36 -8.07 6.35
C THR A 144 12.01 -8.17 5.67
N TYR A 145 12.01 -8.69 4.45
CA TYR A 145 10.76 -9.03 3.78
C TYR A 145 10.28 -10.41 4.18
N MET A 146 8.99 -10.50 4.46
CA MET A 146 8.32 -11.72 4.87
C MET A 146 7.18 -12.02 3.90
N ARG A 147 6.94 -13.28 3.62
CA ARG A 147 5.73 -13.75 2.94
C ARG A 147 4.84 -14.46 3.96
N PRO A 148 3.51 -14.31 3.86
CA PRO A 148 2.63 -15.08 4.72
C PRO A 148 2.79 -16.56 4.43
N THR A 149 2.58 -17.39 5.45
CA THR A 149 2.47 -18.83 5.29
C THR A 149 1.06 -19.19 4.79
N ASP A 150 0.85 -20.41 4.33
CA ASP A 150 -0.44 -20.92 3.88
C ASP A 150 -1.50 -20.99 5.01
N PHE A 151 -1.05 -21.05 6.26
CA PHE A 151 -1.87 -21.05 7.47
C PHE A 151 -1.93 -19.68 8.19
N SER A 152 -1.36 -18.61 7.61
CA SER A 152 -1.48 -17.26 8.18
C SER A 152 -2.94 -16.79 8.16
N PRO A 153 -3.44 -16.14 9.21
CA PRO A 153 -4.76 -15.50 9.20
C PRO A 153 -4.88 -14.51 8.04
N LYS A 154 -6.08 -14.47 7.42
CA LYS A 154 -6.39 -13.57 6.30
C LYS A 154 -6.95 -12.24 6.82
#